data_d0a5d27b86288c6b934cb6fe2544ad78
#
_entry.id   d0a5d27b86288c6b934cb6fe2544ad78
#
_cell.length_a   1.000
_cell.length_b   1.000
_cell.length_c   1.000
_cell.angle_alpha   90.00
_cell.angle_beta   90.00
_cell.angle_gamma   90.00
#
_symmetry.space_group_name_H-M   'P 1'
#
loop_
_entity.id
_entity.type
_entity.pdbx_description
1 polymer ?
#
loop_
_entity_poly.entity_id
_entity_poly.type
_entity_poly.pdbx_seq_one_letter_code
_entity_poly.pdbx_strand_id
1 'polypeptide(L)'
;MPNFFKSFFSGKSETPESEKQKNDRKRFEIFKYDGLRAQRMGRPDYAVKCFTEALAIEEDFETMGYLSQLYIQTGETEKARELLEKMAIMEPHVTNTFLTLANVCFIQEDYKAMEEAASKAIAIEEGNAVAHYLLGKARKGQDDDLMTIAHLTKAIALKDDFLEARLMRAEALLKMKQYKETMEDIDAVLAQNPEEETAILLRGKVKEANGQEEEAEADYKLVTEVNPFNEQAYLYLGQLFINQKKLTEAISLFDEAIELNPNFAEAYKERGRAKLLNGDKDG
;
A
#
# COMPACT_ATOMS: atom_id res chain seq x y z
N MET A 1 64.80 46.21 -29.03
CA MET A 1 63.80 45.09 -29.09
C MET A 1 63.57 44.56 -27.68
N PRO A 2 62.45 44.86 -27.10
CA PRO A 2 62.12 44.38 -25.74
C PRO A 2 61.09 43.31 -25.77
N ASN A 3 61.33 42.31 -24.96
CA ASN A 3 60.38 41.44 -24.18
C ASN A 3 59.01 41.15 -24.76
N PHE A 4 58.92 39.99 -25.46
CA PHE A 4 57.66 39.41 -25.91
C PHE A 4 57.49 37.97 -25.44
N PHE A 5 57.94 37.64 -24.24
CA PHE A 5 57.79 36.29 -23.66
C PHE A 5 57.48 36.28 -22.15
N LYS A 6 56.41 36.95 -21.74
CA LYS A 6 55.92 36.84 -20.37
C LYS A 6 54.39 36.96 -20.29
N SER A 7 53.62 36.09 -20.93
CA SER A 7 52.17 36.00 -20.64
C SER A 7 51.55 34.70 -21.08
N PHE A 8 52.21 33.56 -20.88
CA PHE A 8 51.62 32.25 -21.22
C PHE A 8 51.56 31.24 -20.07
N PHE A 9 51.77 31.66 -18.83
CA PHE A 9 51.60 30.82 -17.66
C PHE A 9 50.92 31.58 -16.53
N SER A 10 49.71 32.08 -16.77
CA SER A 10 48.77 32.33 -15.66
C SER A 10 47.79 31.13 -15.59
N GLY A 11 48.32 29.97 -15.27
CA GLY A 11 47.49 28.93 -14.70
C GLY A 11 46.85 29.50 -13.43
N LYS A 12 45.54 29.70 -13.42
CA LYS A 12 44.85 30.00 -12.18
C LYS A 12 45.24 28.88 -11.22
N SER A 13 46.08 29.19 -10.22
CA SER A 13 46.31 28.27 -9.10
C SER A 13 44.99 28.02 -8.46
N GLU A 14 44.51 26.79 -8.55
CA GLU A 14 43.29 26.39 -7.86
C GLU A 14 43.50 26.65 -6.37
N THR A 15 42.51 27.29 -5.72
CA THR A 15 42.60 27.51 -4.28
C THR A 15 42.45 26.18 -3.58
N PRO A 16 43.05 25.97 -2.39
CA PRO A 16 42.87 24.72 -1.62
C PRO A 16 41.42 24.35 -1.39
N GLU A 17 40.54 25.34 -1.33
CA GLU A 17 39.08 25.19 -1.20
C GLU A 17 38.44 24.65 -2.49
N SER A 18 38.90 25.08 -3.66
CA SER A 18 38.44 24.56 -4.96
C SER A 18 38.89 23.11 -5.22
N GLU A 19 40.07 22.74 -4.75
CA GLU A 19 40.58 21.37 -4.83
C GLU A 19 39.80 20.44 -3.88
N LYS A 20 39.48 20.91 -2.68
CA LYS A 20 38.66 20.17 -1.73
C LYS A 20 37.23 19.89 -2.29
N GLN A 21 36.59 20.93 -2.82
CA GLN A 21 35.24 20.79 -3.43
C GLN A 21 35.24 19.79 -4.59
N LYS A 22 36.26 19.83 -5.46
CA LYS A 22 36.42 18.87 -6.56
C LYS A 22 36.60 17.44 -6.05
N ASN A 23 37.35 17.26 -4.98
CA ASN A 23 37.57 15.94 -4.39
C ASN A 23 36.30 15.43 -3.72
N ASP A 24 35.58 16.26 -2.99
CA ASP A 24 34.31 15.92 -2.35
C ASP A 24 33.26 15.54 -3.40
N ARG A 25 33.12 16.33 -4.48
CA ARG A 25 32.23 15.99 -5.60
C ARG A 25 32.58 14.63 -6.22
N LYS A 26 33.88 14.37 -6.44
CA LYS A 26 34.32 13.08 -6.98
C LYS A 26 34.02 11.92 -6.08
N ARG A 27 34.19 12.08 -4.76
CA ARG A 27 33.82 11.08 -3.77
C ARG A 27 32.31 10.84 -3.73
N PHE A 28 31.51 11.91 -3.78
CA PHE A 28 30.06 11.83 -3.87
C PHE A 28 29.63 10.96 -5.07
N GLU A 29 30.13 11.27 -6.27
CA GLU A 29 29.81 10.51 -7.48
C GLU A 29 30.21 9.02 -7.35
N ILE A 30 31.40 8.72 -6.79
CA ILE A 30 31.83 7.36 -6.58
C ILE A 30 30.84 6.61 -5.67
N PHE A 31 30.49 7.18 -4.52
CA PHE A 31 29.54 6.54 -3.60
C PHE A 31 28.16 6.39 -4.21
N LYS A 32 27.66 7.40 -4.93
CA LYS A 32 26.36 7.34 -5.63
C LYS A 32 26.34 6.18 -6.63
N TYR A 33 27.36 6.07 -7.50
CA TYR A 33 27.44 5.00 -8.50
C TYR A 33 27.68 3.61 -7.89
N ASP A 34 28.48 3.50 -6.85
CA ASP A 34 28.69 2.25 -6.13
C ASP A 34 27.38 1.80 -5.45
N GLY A 35 26.60 2.71 -4.88
CA GLY A 35 25.26 2.46 -4.36
C GLY A 35 24.31 1.92 -5.41
N LEU A 36 24.21 2.57 -6.56
CA LEU A 36 23.38 2.11 -7.69
C LEU A 36 23.81 0.73 -8.20
N ARG A 37 25.11 0.49 -8.28
CA ARG A 37 25.65 -0.81 -8.68
C ARG A 37 25.32 -1.89 -7.65
N ALA A 38 25.45 -1.59 -6.37
CA ALA A 38 25.12 -2.51 -5.28
C ALA A 38 23.63 -2.87 -5.30
N GLN A 39 22.75 -1.89 -5.51
CA GLN A 39 21.29 -2.11 -5.64
C GLN A 39 20.97 -3.06 -6.79
N ARG A 40 21.57 -2.85 -7.99
CA ARG A 40 21.40 -3.75 -9.16
C ARG A 40 21.91 -5.16 -8.90
N MET A 41 22.90 -5.33 -8.03
CA MET A 41 23.46 -6.62 -7.64
C MET A 41 22.69 -7.30 -6.49
N GLY A 42 21.59 -6.75 -6.03
CA GLY A 42 20.80 -7.29 -4.92
C GLY A 42 21.53 -7.22 -3.58
N ARG A 43 22.36 -6.19 -3.35
CA ARG A 43 23.12 -5.96 -2.11
C ARG A 43 22.61 -4.71 -1.39
N PRO A 44 21.39 -4.72 -0.82
CA PRO A 44 20.75 -3.53 -0.25
C PRO A 44 21.58 -2.91 0.88
N ASP A 45 22.15 -3.71 1.79
CA ASP A 45 22.95 -3.20 2.92
C ASP A 45 24.17 -2.37 2.46
N TYR A 46 24.82 -2.83 1.41
CA TYR A 46 25.96 -2.10 0.85
C TYR A 46 25.50 -0.85 0.07
N ALA A 47 24.37 -0.92 -0.63
CA ALA A 47 23.78 0.23 -1.30
C ALA A 47 23.37 1.33 -0.30
N VAL A 48 22.72 0.95 0.82
CA VAL A 48 22.39 1.88 1.92
C VAL A 48 23.64 2.59 2.43
N LYS A 49 24.71 1.84 2.70
CA LYS A 49 25.97 2.42 3.16
C LYS A 49 26.55 3.43 2.15
N CYS A 50 26.58 3.05 0.88
CA CYS A 50 27.12 3.93 -0.17
C CYS A 50 26.30 5.22 -0.31
N PHE A 51 24.96 5.13 -0.36
CA PHE A 51 24.11 6.32 -0.46
C PHE A 51 24.19 7.20 0.80
N THR A 52 24.32 6.61 1.99
CA THR A 52 24.52 7.36 3.23
C THR A 52 25.83 8.14 3.20
N GLU A 53 26.93 7.52 2.75
CA GLU A 53 28.23 8.18 2.60
C GLU A 53 28.18 9.29 1.52
N ALA A 54 27.43 9.08 0.42
CA ALA A 54 27.21 10.11 -0.58
C ALA A 54 26.49 11.32 0.01
N LEU A 55 25.37 11.09 0.71
CA LEU A 55 24.55 12.15 1.33
C LEU A 55 25.26 12.87 2.48
N ALA A 56 26.25 12.24 3.12
CA ALA A 56 27.13 12.90 4.10
C ALA A 56 28.07 13.94 3.44
N ILE A 57 28.28 13.85 2.12
CA ILE A 57 29.10 14.80 1.38
C ILE A 57 28.25 15.90 0.75
N GLU A 58 27.14 15.53 0.13
CA GLU A 58 26.26 16.45 -0.60
C GLU A 58 24.81 15.98 -0.48
N GLU A 59 23.90 16.89 -0.12
CA GLU A 59 22.46 16.64 -0.17
C GLU A 59 22.00 16.61 -1.63
N ASP A 60 21.63 15.42 -2.12
CA ASP A 60 21.21 15.19 -3.50
C ASP A 60 19.83 14.53 -3.52
N PHE A 61 18.87 15.19 -4.15
CA PHE A 61 17.48 14.76 -4.20
C PHE A 61 17.33 13.34 -4.77
N GLU A 62 18.06 13.03 -5.84
CA GLU A 62 18.00 11.73 -6.50
C GLU A 62 18.56 10.61 -5.60
N THR A 63 19.69 10.87 -4.92
CA THR A 63 20.29 9.92 -3.98
C THR A 63 19.41 9.69 -2.75
N MET A 64 18.75 10.74 -2.25
CA MET A 64 17.72 10.60 -1.20
C MET A 64 16.57 9.69 -1.65
N GLY A 65 16.14 9.85 -2.90
CA GLY A 65 15.10 8.99 -3.50
C GLY A 65 15.51 7.52 -3.54
N TYR A 66 16.72 7.21 -3.98
CA TYR A 66 17.23 5.82 -3.97
C TYR A 66 17.33 5.25 -2.55
N LEU A 67 17.83 6.03 -1.61
CA LEU A 67 17.98 5.59 -0.22
C LEU A 67 16.61 5.40 0.47
N SER A 68 15.65 6.31 0.25
CA SER A 68 14.31 6.18 0.79
C SER A 68 13.60 4.91 0.29
N GLN A 69 13.76 4.59 -1.00
CA GLN A 69 13.22 3.36 -1.57
C GLN A 69 13.84 2.10 -0.95
N LEU A 70 15.14 2.10 -0.70
CA LEU A 70 15.80 0.99 -0.01
C LEU A 70 15.29 0.84 1.43
N TYR A 71 15.12 1.93 2.16
CA TYR A 71 14.58 1.88 3.51
C TYR A 71 13.14 1.35 3.54
N ILE A 72 12.31 1.69 2.55
CA ILE A 72 10.97 1.10 2.40
C ILE A 72 11.07 -0.41 2.19
N GLN A 73 11.96 -0.87 1.29
CA GLN A 73 12.15 -2.29 0.99
C GLN A 73 12.70 -3.10 2.18
N THR A 74 13.51 -2.49 3.02
CA THR A 74 14.09 -3.13 4.22
C THR A 74 13.25 -2.95 5.49
N GLY A 75 12.11 -2.26 5.40
CA GLY A 75 11.20 -2.03 6.52
C GLY A 75 11.62 -0.90 7.47
N GLU A 76 12.64 -0.12 7.12
CA GLU A 76 13.12 1.02 7.91
C GLU A 76 12.28 2.29 7.62
N THR A 77 11.00 2.20 7.86
CA THR A 77 9.99 3.19 7.42
C THR A 77 10.18 4.58 8.03
N GLU A 78 10.68 4.68 9.26
CA GLU A 78 10.99 5.96 9.91
C GLU A 78 12.08 6.72 9.16
N LYS A 79 13.16 6.02 8.78
CA LYS A 79 14.25 6.64 8.00
C LYS A 79 13.80 7.03 6.59
N ALA A 80 12.94 6.21 5.99
CA ALA A 80 12.35 6.53 4.69
C ALA A 80 11.51 7.82 4.78
N ARG A 81 10.69 7.95 5.83
CA ARG A 81 9.87 9.14 6.09
C ARG A 81 10.73 10.40 6.24
N GLU A 82 11.76 10.35 7.09
CA GLU A 82 12.67 11.49 7.29
C GLU A 82 13.29 11.99 5.99
N LEU A 83 13.73 11.08 5.11
CA LEU A 83 14.28 11.46 3.82
C LEU A 83 13.22 12.05 2.89
N LEU A 84 12.03 11.47 2.83
CA LEU A 84 10.94 11.95 1.99
C LEU A 84 10.43 13.31 2.44
N GLU A 85 10.39 13.59 3.74
CA GLU A 85 10.05 14.91 4.29
C GLU A 85 11.10 15.96 3.90
N LYS A 86 12.40 15.60 3.94
CA LYS A 86 13.47 16.49 3.42
C LYS A 86 13.33 16.74 1.94
N MET A 87 13.08 15.69 1.14
CA MET A 87 12.84 15.81 -0.29
C MET A 87 11.64 16.72 -0.61
N ALA A 88 10.56 16.61 0.18
CA ALA A 88 9.37 17.45 0.03
C ALA A 88 9.64 18.93 0.33
N ILE A 89 10.63 19.24 1.18
CA ILE A 89 11.08 20.61 1.45
C ILE A 89 11.99 21.11 0.32
N MET A 90 12.90 20.26 -0.18
CA MET A 90 13.84 20.62 -1.25
C MET A 90 13.11 20.88 -2.57
N GLU A 91 12.19 20.01 -2.95
CA GLU A 91 11.43 20.10 -4.20
C GLU A 91 9.92 19.92 -3.95
N PRO A 92 9.22 20.98 -3.52
CA PRO A 92 7.83 20.90 -3.08
C PRO A 92 6.82 20.69 -4.23
N HIS A 93 7.26 20.63 -5.47
CA HIS A 93 6.41 20.43 -6.64
C HIS A 93 6.54 19.03 -7.26
N VAL A 94 7.26 18.13 -6.62
CA VAL A 94 7.42 16.75 -7.09
C VAL A 94 6.31 15.86 -6.51
N THR A 95 5.25 15.63 -7.29
CA THR A 95 4.08 14.80 -6.89
C THR A 95 4.48 13.44 -6.33
N ASN A 96 5.45 12.76 -6.98
CA ASN A 96 5.85 11.40 -6.59
C ASN A 96 6.45 11.33 -5.17
N THR A 97 7.12 12.38 -4.69
CA THR A 97 7.62 12.46 -3.31
C THR A 97 6.46 12.35 -2.31
N PHE A 98 5.38 13.07 -2.54
CA PHE A 98 4.21 13.06 -1.66
C PHE A 98 3.41 11.76 -1.77
N LEU A 99 3.32 11.15 -2.96
CA LEU A 99 2.69 9.84 -3.11
C LEU A 99 3.47 8.76 -2.35
N THR A 100 4.80 8.79 -2.42
CA THR A 100 5.65 7.85 -1.69
C THR A 100 5.56 8.09 -0.18
N LEU A 101 5.56 9.35 0.26
CA LEU A 101 5.39 9.72 1.66
C LEU A 101 4.03 9.25 2.20
N ALA A 102 2.95 9.42 1.46
CA ALA A 102 1.64 8.91 1.83
C ALA A 102 1.62 7.38 2.01
N ASN A 103 2.31 6.64 1.12
CA ASN A 103 2.44 5.19 1.27
C ASN A 103 3.26 4.79 2.51
N VAL A 104 4.33 5.52 2.83
CA VAL A 104 5.10 5.27 4.06
C VAL A 104 4.26 5.56 5.31
N CYS A 105 3.52 6.66 5.32
CA CYS A 105 2.59 6.99 6.41
C CYS A 105 1.51 5.91 6.57
N PHE A 106 1.02 5.32 5.47
CA PHE A 106 0.09 4.19 5.53
C PHE A 106 0.70 2.96 6.24
N ILE A 107 1.95 2.60 5.91
CA ILE A 107 2.65 1.48 6.56
C ILE A 107 2.81 1.72 8.07
N GLN A 108 2.96 2.98 8.47
CA GLN A 108 3.06 3.42 9.88
C GLN A 108 1.70 3.61 10.56
N GLU A 109 0.59 3.38 9.85
CA GLU A 109 -0.78 3.62 10.30
C GLU A 109 -1.05 5.09 10.71
N ASP A 110 -0.19 6.03 10.25
CA ASP A 110 -0.37 7.46 10.44
C ASP A 110 -1.26 8.03 9.34
N TYR A 111 -2.56 7.76 9.47
CA TYR A 111 -3.56 8.16 8.47
C TYR A 111 -3.72 9.68 8.34
N LYS A 112 -3.37 10.46 9.36
CA LYS A 112 -3.41 11.93 9.28
C LYS A 112 -2.27 12.46 8.40
N ALA A 113 -1.05 12.01 8.65
CA ALA A 113 0.09 12.39 7.81
C ALA A 113 -0.08 11.87 6.37
N MET A 114 -0.67 10.66 6.20
CA MET A 114 -1.04 10.13 4.89
C MET A 114 -1.99 11.07 4.14
N GLU A 115 -3.03 11.56 4.81
CA GLU A 115 -3.99 12.52 4.26
C GLU A 115 -3.31 13.83 3.84
N GLU A 116 -2.43 14.37 4.69
CA GLU A 116 -1.69 15.60 4.38
C GLU A 116 -0.80 15.43 3.14
N ALA A 117 -0.07 14.33 3.06
CA ALA A 117 0.79 14.04 1.91
C ALA A 117 -0.03 13.84 0.63
N ALA A 118 -1.11 13.04 0.67
CA ALA A 118 -1.98 12.84 -0.49
C ALA A 118 -2.65 14.14 -0.95
N SER A 119 -3.07 15.00 -0.02
CA SER A 119 -3.64 16.32 -0.32
C SER A 119 -2.64 17.24 -1.01
N LYS A 120 -1.36 17.21 -0.59
CA LYS A 120 -0.29 17.96 -1.27
C LYS A 120 -0.05 17.45 -2.69
N ALA A 121 -0.08 16.12 -2.90
CA ALA A 121 0.02 15.52 -4.23
C ALA A 121 -1.13 16.01 -5.15
N ILE A 122 -2.37 16.05 -4.64
CA ILE A 122 -3.53 16.59 -5.39
C ILE A 122 -3.37 18.08 -5.68
N ALA A 123 -2.83 18.86 -4.74
CA ALA A 123 -2.62 20.30 -4.95
C ALA A 123 -1.60 20.58 -6.07
N ILE A 124 -0.63 19.68 -6.28
CA ILE A 124 0.34 19.76 -7.39
C ILE A 124 -0.29 19.26 -8.70
N GLU A 125 -1.02 18.14 -8.64
CA GLU A 125 -1.60 17.46 -9.80
C GLU A 125 -3.04 17.01 -9.49
N GLU A 126 -4.01 17.91 -9.73
CA GLU A 126 -5.43 17.67 -9.41
C GLU A 126 -6.01 16.42 -10.09
N GLY A 127 -5.50 16.09 -11.29
CA GLY A 127 -5.91 14.92 -12.07
C GLY A 127 -5.22 13.61 -11.69
N ASN A 128 -4.49 13.53 -10.58
CA ASN A 128 -3.77 12.33 -10.19
C ASN A 128 -4.69 11.32 -9.49
N ALA A 129 -5.09 10.28 -10.22
CA ALA A 129 -5.97 9.23 -9.71
C ALA A 129 -5.38 8.51 -8.46
N VAL A 130 -4.05 8.30 -8.43
CA VAL A 130 -3.38 7.64 -7.31
C VAL A 130 -3.43 8.51 -6.05
N ALA A 131 -3.27 9.82 -6.19
CA ALA A 131 -3.36 10.74 -5.06
C ALA A 131 -4.78 10.73 -4.44
N HIS A 132 -5.83 10.72 -5.27
CA HIS A 132 -7.21 10.58 -4.79
C HIS A 132 -7.46 9.21 -4.15
N TYR A 133 -6.92 8.13 -4.71
CA TYR A 133 -7.00 6.81 -4.10
C TYR A 133 -6.32 6.78 -2.71
N LEU A 134 -5.11 7.33 -2.58
CA LEU A 134 -4.39 7.39 -1.30
C LEU A 134 -5.15 8.25 -0.28
N LEU A 135 -5.76 9.34 -0.71
CA LEU A 135 -6.59 10.16 0.17
C LEU A 135 -7.84 9.40 0.63
N GLY A 136 -8.51 8.67 -0.26
CA GLY A 136 -9.61 7.77 0.11
C GLY A 136 -9.18 6.69 1.10
N LYS A 137 -8.00 6.11 0.88
CA LYS A 137 -7.40 5.10 1.77
C LYS A 137 -7.07 5.67 3.17
N ALA A 138 -6.59 6.93 3.24
CA ALA A 138 -6.35 7.63 4.50
C ALA A 138 -7.65 7.86 5.26
N ARG A 139 -8.71 8.27 4.56
CA ARG A 139 -10.05 8.45 5.15
C ARG A 139 -10.66 7.15 5.66
N LYS A 140 -10.47 6.05 4.92
CA LYS A 140 -10.87 4.72 5.39
C LYS A 140 -10.18 4.34 6.70
N GLY A 141 -8.87 4.60 6.83
CA GLY A 141 -8.12 4.37 8.06
C GLY A 141 -8.57 5.25 9.25
N GLN A 142 -9.28 6.35 8.96
CA GLN A 142 -9.91 7.25 9.96
C GLN A 142 -11.38 6.93 10.22
N ASP A 143 -11.91 5.83 9.69
CA ASP A 143 -13.33 5.44 9.74
C ASP A 143 -14.30 6.46 9.12
N ASP A 144 -13.84 7.29 8.18
CA ASP A 144 -14.66 8.25 7.43
C ASP A 144 -15.13 7.64 6.11
N ASP A 145 -16.13 6.76 6.17
CA ASP A 145 -16.64 6.05 5.00
C ASP A 145 -17.18 6.99 3.92
N LEU A 146 -17.78 8.14 4.32
CA LEU A 146 -18.33 9.08 3.36
C LEU A 146 -17.25 9.75 2.50
N MET A 147 -16.18 10.25 3.14
CA MET A 147 -15.05 10.85 2.44
C MET A 147 -14.24 9.81 1.69
N THR A 148 -14.16 8.57 2.20
CA THR A 148 -13.60 7.43 1.48
C THR A 148 -14.27 7.25 0.13
N ILE A 149 -15.61 7.14 0.10
CA ILE A 149 -16.38 6.99 -1.13
C ILE A 149 -16.18 8.17 -2.07
N ALA A 150 -16.20 9.41 -1.54
CA ALA A 150 -16.04 10.61 -2.35
C ALA A 150 -14.69 10.63 -3.10
N HIS A 151 -13.57 10.37 -2.38
CA HIS A 151 -12.25 10.39 -2.99
C HIS A 151 -12.01 9.20 -3.93
N LEU A 152 -12.50 8.00 -3.59
CA LEU A 152 -12.42 6.85 -4.48
C LEU A 152 -13.26 7.03 -5.75
N THR A 153 -14.42 7.68 -5.64
CA THR A 153 -15.23 8.05 -6.83
C THR A 153 -14.44 8.97 -7.76
N LYS A 154 -13.70 9.93 -7.22
CA LYS A 154 -12.85 10.80 -8.03
C LYS A 154 -11.69 10.03 -8.65
N ALA A 155 -11.04 9.12 -7.90
CA ALA A 155 -9.97 8.26 -8.43
C ALA A 155 -10.45 7.40 -9.61
N ILE A 156 -11.63 6.77 -9.48
CA ILE A 156 -12.25 5.94 -10.53
C ILE A 156 -12.64 6.79 -11.73
N ALA A 157 -13.18 8.00 -11.51
CA ALA A 157 -13.53 8.92 -12.63
C ALA A 157 -12.29 9.37 -13.44
N LEU A 158 -11.11 9.43 -12.79
CA LEU A 158 -9.84 9.76 -13.44
C LEU A 158 -9.17 8.55 -14.09
N LYS A 159 -9.40 7.36 -13.55
CA LYS A 159 -8.87 6.10 -14.05
C LYS A 159 -9.93 5.01 -13.91
N ASP A 160 -10.66 4.73 -14.98
CA ASP A 160 -11.82 3.83 -14.97
C ASP A 160 -11.47 2.36 -14.66
N ASP A 161 -10.28 1.92 -15.03
CA ASP A 161 -9.74 0.58 -14.77
C ASP A 161 -9.02 0.46 -13.41
N PHE A 162 -9.31 1.35 -12.45
CA PHE A 162 -8.70 1.33 -11.12
C PHE A 162 -9.43 0.34 -10.19
N LEU A 163 -9.12 -0.95 -10.35
CA LEU A 163 -9.83 -2.05 -9.66
C LEU A 163 -9.71 -1.98 -8.15
N GLU A 164 -8.53 -1.63 -7.63
CA GLU A 164 -8.31 -1.49 -6.18
C GLU A 164 -9.15 -0.36 -5.57
N ALA A 165 -9.35 0.73 -6.32
CA ALA A 165 -10.22 1.81 -5.89
C ALA A 165 -11.70 1.39 -5.89
N ARG A 166 -12.14 0.59 -6.89
CA ARG A 166 -13.49 0.02 -6.93
C ARG A 166 -13.74 -0.94 -5.78
N LEU A 167 -12.83 -1.86 -5.50
CA LEU A 167 -12.95 -2.79 -4.37
C LEU A 167 -13.06 -2.04 -3.05
N MET A 168 -12.18 -1.07 -2.81
CA MET A 168 -12.21 -0.30 -1.57
C MET A 168 -13.50 0.54 -1.45
N ARG A 169 -14.00 1.08 -2.57
CA ARG A 169 -15.28 1.81 -2.58
C ARG A 169 -16.46 0.88 -2.33
N ALA A 170 -16.46 -0.32 -2.93
CA ALA A 170 -17.47 -1.34 -2.69
C ALA A 170 -17.55 -1.76 -1.22
N GLU A 171 -16.42 -1.93 -0.54
CA GLU A 171 -16.40 -2.19 0.90
C GLU A 171 -17.05 -1.07 1.72
N ALA A 172 -16.71 0.18 1.43
CA ALA A 172 -17.28 1.34 2.13
C ALA A 172 -18.79 1.50 1.82
N LEU A 173 -19.20 1.30 0.56
CA LEU A 173 -20.61 1.31 0.14
C LEU A 173 -21.41 0.20 0.81
N LEU A 174 -20.86 -1.01 0.91
CA LEU A 174 -21.49 -2.14 1.61
C LEU A 174 -21.71 -1.83 3.10
N LYS A 175 -20.72 -1.25 3.77
CA LYS A 175 -20.83 -0.81 5.17
C LYS A 175 -21.96 0.22 5.34
N MET A 176 -22.15 1.10 4.35
CA MET A 176 -23.26 2.06 4.29
C MET A 176 -24.56 1.48 3.74
N LYS A 177 -24.63 0.17 3.46
CA LYS A 177 -25.78 -0.56 2.91
C LYS A 177 -26.26 -0.02 1.54
N GLN A 178 -25.37 0.55 0.76
CA GLN A 178 -25.62 1.01 -0.61
C GLN A 178 -25.38 -0.15 -1.60
N TYR A 179 -26.23 -1.17 -1.51
CA TYR A 179 -26.03 -2.46 -2.18
C TYR A 179 -26.00 -2.37 -3.70
N LYS A 180 -26.77 -1.46 -4.30
CA LYS A 180 -26.80 -1.29 -5.75
C LYS A 180 -25.47 -0.77 -6.27
N GLU A 181 -24.98 0.30 -5.69
CA GLU A 181 -23.70 0.91 -6.06
C GLU A 181 -22.53 -0.04 -5.74
N THR A 182 -22.64 -0.81 -4.65
CA THR A 182 -21.69 -1.88 -4.31
C THR A 182 -21.60 -2.90 -5.45
N MET A 183 -22.75 -3.37 -5.97
CA MET A 183 -22.77 -4.34 -7.07
C MET A 183 -22.20 -3.78 -8.36
N GLU A 184 -22.44 -2.50 -8.68
CA GLU A 184 -21.86 -1.85 -9.86
C GLU A 184 -20.33 -1.90 -9.85
N ASP A 185 -19.71 -1.67 -8.71
CA ASP A 185 -18.23 -1.78 -8.56
C ASP A 185 -17.75 -3.23 -8.64
N ILE A 186 -18.44 -4.15 -7.95
CA ILE A 186 -18.12 -5.57 -7.97
C ILE A 186 -18.20 -6.13 -9.40
N ASP A 187 -19.27 -5.83 -10.15
CA ASP A 187 -19.46 -6.30 -11.51
C ASP A 187 -18.37 -5.77 -12.44
N ALA A 188 -17.95 -4.51 -12.27
CA ALA A 188 -16.86 -3.93 -13.04
C ALA A 188 -15.51 -4.62 -12.74
N VAL A 189 -15.26 -5.03 -11.48
CA VAL A 189 -14.05 -5.78 -11.10
C VAL A 189 -14.10 -7.18 -11.67
N LEU A 190 -15.19 -7.92 -11.49
CA LEU A 190 -15.35 -9.30 -11.94
C LEU A 190 -15.39 -9.43 -13.47
N ALA A 191 -15.77 -8.37 -14.18
CA ALA A 191 -15.69 -8.33 -15.65
C ALA A 191 -14.23 -8.37 -16.15
N GLN A 192 -13.28 -7.83 -15.38
CA GLN A 192 -11.85 -7.83 -15.73
C GLN A 192 -11.08 -8.97 -15.05
N ASN A 193 -11.42 -9.31 -13.83
CA ASN A 193 -10.85 -10.40 -13.07
C ASN A 193 -11.96 -11.27 -12.46
N PRO A 194 -12.45 -12.30 -13.17
CA PRO A 194 -13.56 -13.14 -12.71
C PRO A 194 -13.27 -13.95 -11.42
N GLU A 195 -11.98 -14.10 -11.06
CA GLU A 195 -11.53 -14.86 -9.90
C GLU A 195 -11.10 -13.96 -8.73
N GLU A 196 -11.44 -12.67 -8.76
CA GLU A 196 -11.08 -11.74 -7.68
C GLU A 196 -11.84 -12.10 -6.39
N GLU A 197 -11.12 -12.72 -5.47
CA GLU A 197 -11.69 -13.29 -4.23
C GLU A 197 -12.46 -12.25 -3.41
N THR A 198 -11.89 -11.05 -3.24
CA THR A 198 -12.52 -9.97 -2.48
C THR A 198 -13.84 -9.54 -3.10
N ALA A 199 -13.88 -9.41 -4.44
CA ALA A 199 -15.11 -9.05 -5.15
C ALA A 199 -16.19 -10.14 -5.00
N ILE A 200 -15.82 -11.43 -5.09
CA ILE A 200 -16.74 -12.55 -4.90
C ILE A 200 -17.29 -12.56 -3.47
N LEU A 201 -16.44 -12.36 -2.46
CA LEU A 201 -16.87 -12.30 -1.06
C LEU A 201 -17.81 -11.11 -0.81
N LEU A 202 -17.53 -9.93 -1.35
CA LEU A 202 -18.40 -8.76 -1.26
C LEU A 202 -19.74 -9.01 -1.96
N ARG A 203 -19.74 -9.70 -3.12
CA ARG A 203 -20.97 -10.11 -3.80
C ARG A 203 -21.82 -11.03 -2.93
N GLY A 204 -21.21 -12.02 -2.30
CA GLY A 204 -21.86 -12.88 -1.33
C GLY A 204 -22.49 -12.10 -0.17
N LYS A 205 -21.79 -11.11 0.38
CA LYS A 205 -22.33 -10.23 1.44
C LYS A 205 -23.54 -9.41 0.98
N VAL A 206 -23.51 -8.88 -0.24
CA VAL A 206 -24.68 -8.18 -0.79
C VAL A 206 -25.87 -9.12 -0.97
N LYS A 207 -25.63 -10.32 -1.51
CA LYS A 207 -26.65 -11.35 -1.67
C LYS A 207 -27.25 -11.78 -0.33
N GLU A 208 -26.41 -12.04 0.69
CA GLU A 208 -26.85 -12.35 2.05
C GLU A 208 -27.74 -11.23 2.60
N ALA A 209 -27.34 -9.97 2.45
CA ALA A 209 -28.13 -8.81 2.89
C ALA A 209 -29.48 -8.67 2.18
N ASN A 210 -29.57 -9.16 0.94
CA ASN A 210 -30.82 -9.18 0.16
C ASN A 210 -31.65 -10.46 0.38
N GLY A 211 -31.25 -11.35 1.29
CA GLY A 211 -31.95 -12.61 1.58
C GLY A 211 -31.73 -13.71 0.54
N GLN A 212 -30.75 -13.57 -0.32
CA GLN A 212 -30.35 -14.55 -1.34
C GLN A 212 -29.29 -15.50 -0.76
N GLU A 213 -29.63 -16.20 0.33
CA GLU A 213 -28.67 -16.96 1.12
C GLU A 213 -28.00 -18.11 0.35
N GLU A 214 -28.73 -18.82 -0.54
CA GLU A 214 -28.19 -19.91 -1.35
C GLU A 214 -27.13 -19.40 -2.34
N GLU A 215 -27.37 -18.24 -2.93
CA GLU A 215 -26.44 -17.61 -3.85
C GLU A 215 -25.21 -17.04 -3.12
N ALA A 216 -25.39 -16.54 -1.89
CA ALA A 216 -24.29 -16.10 -1.04
C ALA A 216 -23.41 -17.30 -0.61
N GLU A 217 -24.04 -18.43 -0.23
CA GLU A 217 -23.34 -19.68 0.08
C GLU A 217 -22.48 -20.17 -1.09
N ALA A 218 -23.02 -20.10 -2.32
CA ALA A 218 -22.27 -20.48 -3.52
C ALA A 218 -21.04 -19.57 -3.75
N ASP A 219 -21.17 -18.25 -3.55
CA ASP A 219 -20.04 -17.32 -3.69
C ASP A 219 -18.95 -17.59 -2.64
N TYR A 220 -19.32 -17.82 -1.39
CA TYR A 220 -18.33 -18.11 -0.33
C TYR A 220 -17.63 -19.46 -0.54
N LYS A 221 -18.38 -20.51 -0.93
CA LYS A 221 -17.82 -21.81 -1.28
C LYS A 221 -16.84 -21.72 -2.45
N LEU A 222 -17.20 -20.97 -3.50
CA LEU A 222 -16.30 -20.78 -4.62
C LEU A 222 -14.93 -20.27 -4.18
N VAL A 223 -14.88 -19.32 -3.23
CA VAL A 223 -13.60 -18.80 -2.74
C VAL A 223 -12.87 -19.84 -1.89
N THR A 224 -13.56 -20.63 -1.02
CA THR A 224 -12.88 -21.68 -0.24
C THR A 224 -12.34 -22.81 -1.13
N GLU A 225 -12.99 -23.11 -2.25
CA GLU A 225 -12.55 -24.13 -3.22
C GLU A 225 -11.33 -23.66 -4.03
N VAL A 226 -11.32 -22.39 -4.46
CA VAL A 226 -10.22 -21.81 -5.27
C VAL A 226 -9.02 -21.49 -4.38
N ASN A 227 -9.24 -20.95 -3.20
CA ASN A 227 -8.21 -20.60 -2.23
C ASN A 227 -8.57 -21.15 -0.83
N PRO A 228 -8.16 -22.38 -0.52
CA PRO A 228 -8.42 -22.99 0.80
C PRO A 228 -7.76 -22.27 1.99
N PHE A 229 -6.90 -21.28 1.75
CA PHE A 229 -6.27 -20.47 2.79
C PHE A 229 -6.94 -19.10 2.99
N ASN A 230 -8.05 -18.82 2.29
CA ASN A 230 -8.79 -17.59 2.47
C ASN A 230 -9.64 -17.64 3.77
N GLU A 231 -9.06 -17.16 4.87
CA GLU A 231 -9.71 -17.16 6.19
C GLU A 231 -11.05 -16.43 6.18
N GLN A 232 -11.16 -15.33 5.41
CA GLN A 232 -12.39 -14.53 5.34
C GLN A 232 -13.55 -15.30 4.71
N ALA A 233 -13.26 -16.15 3.72
CA ALA A 233 -14.28 -17.00 3.09
C ALA A 233 -14.87 -18.01 4.08
N TYR A 234 -14.01 -18.68 4.86
CA TYR A 234 -14.46 -19.60 5.93
C TYR A 234 -15.29 -18.88 6.99
N LEU A 235 -14.90 -17.67 7.39
CA LEU A 235 -15.66 -16.90 8.36
C LEU A 235 -17.05 -16.52 7.83
N TYR A 236 -17.15 -16.04 6.61
CA TYR A 236 -18.43 -15.65 6.04
C TYR A 236 -19.34 -16.87 5.82
N LEU A 237 -18.81 -17.95 5.27
CA LEU A 237 -19.57 -19.18 5.06
C LEU A 237 -20.03 -19.80 6.41
N GLY A 238 -19.14 -19.90 7.38
CA GLY A 238 -19.46 -20.43 8.69
C GLY A 238 -20.48 -19.57 9.44
N GLN A 239 -20.37 -18.24 9.35
CA GLN A 239 -21.36 -17.33 9.93
C GLN A 239 -22.73 -17.47 9.24
N LEU A 240 -22.76 -17.64 7.92
CA LEU A 240 -23.99 -17.91 7.17
C LEU A 240 -24.64 -19.22 7.66
N PHE A 241 -23.87 -20.30 7.82
CA PHE A 241 -24.39 -21.58 8.35
C PHE A 241 -24.93 -21.44 9.77
N ILE A 242 -24.25 -20.69 10.65
CA ILE A 242 -24.75 -20.43 12.01
C ILE A 242 -26.09 -19.67 11.95
N ASN A 243 -26.22 -18.66 11.10
CA ASN A 243 -27.43 -17.88 10.93
C ASN A 243 -28.59 -18.75 10.40
N GLN A 244 -28.30 -19.69 9.50
CA GLN A 244 -29.25 -20.69 8.99
C GLN A 244 -29.54 -21.84 9.96
N LYS A 245 -28.91 -21.84 11.13
CA LYS A 245 -28.98 -22.96 12.12
C LYS A 245 -28.43 -24.29 11.60
N LYS A 246 -27.61 -24.28 10.57
CA LYS A 246 -26.84 -25.43 10.07
C LYS A 246 -25.56 -25.58 10.91
N LEU A 247 -25.76 -25.88 12.23
CA LEU A 247 -24.67 -25.80 13.22
C LEU A 247 -23.62 -26.90 13.02
N THR A 248 -24.02 -28.08 12.57
CA THR A 248 -23.13 -29.23 12.30
C THR A 248 -22.21 -28.89 11.11
N GLU A 249 -22.76 -28.31 10.06
CA GLU A 249 -22.03 -27.89 8.88
C GLU A 249 -21.04 -26.76 9.23
N ALA A 250 -21.45 -25.80 10.07
CA ALA A 250 -20.57 -24.75 10.55
C ALA A 250 -19.37 -25.30 11.35
N ILE A 251 -19.63 -26.28 12.24
CA ILE A 251 -18.55 -26.92 13.02
C ILE A 251 -17.58 -27.65 12.10
N SER A 252 -18.08 -28.45 11.16
CA SER A 252 -17.23 -29.17 10.20
C SER A 252 -16.38 -28.23 9.33
N LEU A 253 -16.97 -27.12 8.89
CA LEU A 253 -16.26 -26.10 8.09
C LEU A 253 -15.12 -25.46 8.88
N PHE A 254 -15.35 -25.11 10.15
CA PHE A 254 -14.28 -24.55 10.99
C PHE A 254 -13.24 -25.59 11.40
N ASP A 255 -13.59 -26.87 11.55
CA ASP A 255 -12.61 -27.94 11.74
C ASP A 255 -11.67 -28.04 10.55
N GLU A 256 -12.19 -28.00 9.32
CA GLU A 256 -11.41 -27.96 8.08
C GLU A 256 -10.47 -26.73 8.04
N ALA A 257 -11.01 -25.54 8.32
CA ALA A 257 -10.22 -24.31 8.34
C ALA A 257 -9.06 -24.37 9.36
N ILE A 258 -9.28 -24.98 10.52
CA ILE A 258 -8.27 -25.17 11.57
C ILE A 258 -7.21 -26.21 11.16
N GLU A 259 -7.62 -27.29 10.45
CA GLU A 259 -6.65 -28.26 9.91
C GLU A 259 -5.70 -27.59 8.90
N LEU A 260 -6.24 -26.72 8.05
CA LEU A 260 -5.46 -25.98 7.06
C LEU A 260 -4.56 -24.91 7.69
N ASN A 261 -5.10 -24.19 8.67
CA ASN A 261 -4.37 -23.17 9.42
C ASN A 261 -4.58 -23.31 10.93
N PRO A 262 -3.71 -24.04 11.65
CA PRO A 262 -3.82 -24.22 13.09
C PRO A 262 -3.70 -22.93 13.93
N ASN A 263 -3.29 -21.81 13.33
CA ASN A 263 -3.19 -20.50 14.00
C ASN A 263 -4.40 -19.59 13.74
N PHE A 264 -5.44 -20.10 13.08
CA PHE A 264 -6.64 -19.32 12.74
C PHE A 264 -7.54 -19.13 13.98
N ALA A 265 -7.21 -18.15 14.81
CA ALA A 265 -7.87 -17.89 16.09
C ALA A 265 -9.38 -17.66 15.98
N GLU A 266 -9.84 -16.94 14.94
CA GLU A 266 -11.26 -16.69 14.70
C GLU A 266 -12.04 -17.95 14.38
N ALA A 267 -11.45 -18.91 13.67
CA ALA A 267 -12.10 -20.19 13.39
C ALA A 267 -12.35 -21.00 14.68
N TYR A 268 -11.38 -21.01 15.60
CA TYR A 268 -11.58 -21.64 16.93
C TYR A 268 -12.72 -20.99 17.70
N LYS A 269 -12.78 -19.66 17.71
CA LYS A 269 -13.82 -18.88 18.38
C LYS A 269 -15.21 -19.18 17.80
N GLU A 270 -15.36 -19.09 16.48
CA GLU A 270 -16.64 -19.29 15.83
C GLU A 270 -17.07 -20.78 15.87
N ARG A 271 -16.12 -21.74 15.81
CA ARG A 271 -16.41 -23.15 16.06
C ARG A 271 -16.96 -23.38 17.49
N GLY A 272 -16.30 -22.80 18.51
CA GLY A 272 -16.77 -22.87 19.89
C GLY A 272 -18.19 -22.29 20.05
N ARG A 273 -18.46 -21.17 19.37
CA ARG A 273 -19.80 -20.57 19.31
C ARG A 273 -20.81 -21.51 18.66
N ALA A 274 -20.47 -22.14 17.53
CA ALA A 274 -21.34 -23.09 16.85
C ALA A 274 -21.63 -24.32 17.72
N LYS A 275 -20.60 -24.90 18.38
CA LYS A 275 -20.74 -26.02 19.33
C LYS A 275 -21.67 -25.69 20.50
N LEU A 276 -21.46 -24.50 21.11
CA LEU A 276 -22.34 -24.07 22.22
C LEU A 276 -23.80 -23.95 21.79
N LEU A 277 -24.06 -23.38 20.60
CA LEU A 277 -25.40 -23.26 20.03
C LEU A 277 -26.00 -24.66 19.70
N ASN A 278 -25.15 -25.61 19.31
CA ASN A 278 -25.56 -27.00 19.03
C ASN A 278 -25.77 -27.84 20.30
N GLY A 279 -25.59 -27.26 21.50
CA GLY A 279 -25.81 -27.93 22.79
C GLY A 279 -24.59 -28.65 23.37
N ASP A 280 -23.44 -28.60 22.69
CA ASP A 280 -22.14 -29.06 23.19
C ASP A 280 -21.53 -27.99 24.09
N LYS A 281 -21.56 -28.23 25.41
CA LYS A 281 -21.05 -27.28 26.43
C LYS A 281 -19.60 -27.56 26.84
N ASP A 282 -19.07 -28.70 26.43
CA ASP A 282 -17.77 -29.22 26.87
C ASP A 282 -16.73 -29.21 25.73
N GLY A 283 -17.15 -28.79 24.52
CA GLY A 283 -16.35 -28.84 23.30
C GLY A 283 -15.57 -27.55 22.90
#